data_f9b9558acab6dca3cbca7c3ed18b7102
#
_entry.id   f9b9558acab6dca3cbca7c3ed18b7102
#
_cell.length_a   1.000
_cell.length_b   1.000
_cell.length_c   1.000
_cell.angle_alpha   90.00
_cell.angle_beta   90.00
_cell.angle_gamma   90.00
#
_symmetry.space_group_name_H-M   'P 1'
#
loop_
_entity.id
_entity.type
_entity.pdbx_description
1 polymer ?
#
loop_
_entity_poly.entity_id
_entity_poly.type
_entity_poly.pdbx_seq_one_letter_code
_entity_poly.pdbx_strand_id
1 'polypeptide(L)'
;LQFLMTRGLRIPPHAKAHAETVVHTFERDVILYSLMPHAHLRGKAAKFTAAFPDGREETLLSVPRYDFNWQTVYVLNEPRPLPAGTQVKFEMVWDNSAQNPANPDPSRAVPWGDQTWDEMNAGWI
;
A
#
# COMPACT_ATOMS: atom_id res chain seq x y z
N LEU A 1 16.58 1.67 -1.01
CA LEU A 1 15.31 0.95 -1.19
C LEU A 1 14.82 0.47 0.18
N GLN A 2 13.63 0.91 0.57
CA GLN A 2 12.95 0.48 1.78
C GLN A 2 11.68 -0.28 1.40
N PHE A 3 11.41 -1.35 2.12
CA PHE A 3 10.24 -2.20 1.89
C PHE A 3 9.27 -2.10 3.07
N LEU A 4 8.03 -1.73 2.79
CA LEU A 4 6.94 -1.65 3.75
C LEU A 4 5.99 -2.83 3.50
N MET A 5 5.91 -3.77 4.43
CA MET A 5 5.06 -4.95 4.28
C MET A 5 4.57 -5.46 5.62
N THR A 6 3.36 -6.00 5.66
CA THR A 6 2.89 -6.85 6.76
C THR A 6 2.49 -8.22 6.24
N ARG A 7 2.87 -9.27 7.00
CA ARG A 7 2.46 -10.66 6.72
C ARG A 7 1.25 -11.09 7.54
N GLY A 8 0.77 -10.23 8.42
CA GLY A 8 -0.42 -10.49 9.24
C GLY A 8 -1.76 -10.22 8.54
N LEU A 9 -1.73 -9.87 7.25
CA LEU A 9 -2.93 -9.55 6.49
C LEU A 9 -3.97 -10.66 6.55
N ARG A 10 -5.21 -10.29 6.87
CA ARG A 10 -6.37 -11.18 6.80
C ARG A 10 -7.62 -10.38 6.43
N ILE A 11 -8.01 -10.46 5.19
CA ILE A 11 -9.19 -9.76 4.67
C ILE A 11 -10.43 -10.62 4.96
N PRO A 12 -11.47 -10.08 5.64
CA PRO A 12 -12.69 -10.82 5.91
C PRO A 12 -13.46 -11.19 4.63
N PRO A 13 -14.27 -12.27 4.65
CA PRO A 13 -15.22 -12.55 3.58
C PRO A 13 -16.14 -11.34 3.34
N HIS A 14 -16.48 -11.11 2.09
CA HIS A 14 -17.42 -10.07 1.63
C HIS A 14 -17.05 -8.62 1.99
N ALA A 15 -15.85 -8.37 2.50
CA ALA A 15 -15.39 -7.02 2.85
C ALA A 15 -15.25 -6.14 1.60
N LYS A 16 -15.98 -5.01 1.56
CA LYS A 16 -16.00 -4.07 0.41
C LYS A 16 -14.85 -3.07 0.41
N ALA A 17 -14.24 -2.83 1.57
CA ALA A 17 -13.17 -1.86 1.77
C ALA A 17 -12.35 -2.19 3.03
N HIS A 18 -11.71 -3.36 3.05
CA HIS A 18 -10.75 -3.68 4.11
C HIS A 18 -9.48 -2.85 3.91
N ALA A 19 -9.03 -2.16 4.94
CA ALA A 19 -7.84 -1.31 4.86
C ALA A 19 -6.81 -1.73 5.92
N GLU A 20 -5.54 -1.76 5.54
CA GLU A 20 -4.42 -1.90 6.48
C GLU A 20 -3.31 -0.90 6.15
N THR A 21 -2.62 -0.45 7.19
CA THR A 21 -1.53 0.51 7.09
C THR A 21 -0.25 -0.08 7.64
N VAL A 22 0.83 0.08 6.89
CA VAL A 22 2.20 -0.20 7.33
C VAL A 22 2.93 1.12 7.51
N VAL A 23 3.70 1.25 8.59
CA VAL A 23 4.46 2.47 8.90
C VAL A 23 5.94 2.14 8.98
N HIS A 24 6.76 2.99 8.36
CA HIS A 24 8.21 2.97 8.50
C HIS A 24 8.71 4.34 8.96
N THR A 25 9.57 4.35 9.97
CA THR A 25 10.22 5.57 10.46
C THR A 25 11.66 5.61 9.99
N PHE A 26 12.06 6.68 9.32
CA PHE A 26 13.46 6.90 8.93
C PHE A 26 14.26 7.44 10.11
N GLU A 27 15.32 6.72 10.51
CA GLU A 27 16.21 7.13 11.61
C GLU A 27 17.24 8.19 11.18
N ARG A 28 17.38 8.45 9.88
CA ARG A 28 18.29 9.41 9.27
C ARG A 28 17.64 10.13 8.09
N ASP A 29 18.24 11.24 7.68
CA ASP A 29 17.81 11.94 6.48
C ASP A 29 17.95 11.04 5.26
N VAL A 30 16.90 11.01 4.43
CA VAL A 30 16.88 10.26 3.17
C VAL A 30 16.29 11.11 2.06
N ILE A 31 16.51 10.69 0.82
CA ILE A 31 15.89 11.29 -0.35
C ILE A 31 15.01 10.23 -1.01
N LEU A 32 13.73 10.54 -1.13
CA LEU A 32 12.76 9.71 -1.81
C LEU A 32 12.74 10.02 -3.31
N TYR A 33 12.88 9.00 -4.15
CA TYR A 33 12.86 9.13 -5.60
C TYR A 33 11.62 8.50 -6.24
N SER A 34 11.11 7.42 -5.66
CA SER A 34 10.00 6.66 -6.24
C SER A 34 9.21 5.89 -5.19
N LEU A 35 8.02 5.49 -5.57
CA LEU A 35 7.08 4.72 -4.76
C LEU A 35 6.44 3.65 -5.64
N MET A 36 6.22 2.46 -5.09
CA MET A 36 5.52 1.39 -5.79
C MET A 36 4.57 0.67 -4.84
N PRO A 37 3.25 0.83 -4.97
CA PRO A 37 2.26 0.02 -4.26
C PRO A 37 2.11 -1.35 -4.91
N HIS A 38 1.88 -2.38 -4.10
CA HIS A 38 1.60 -3.73 -4.57
C HIS A 38 0.53 -4.42 -3.72
N ALA A 39 -0.42 -4.99 -4.40
CA ALA A 39 -1.41 -5.95 -3.92
C ALA A 39 -1.76 -6.90 -5.07
N HIS A 40 -2.58 -7.90 -4.82
CA HIS A 40 -3.05 -8.81 -5.85
C HIS A 40 -4.44 -8.42 -6.39
N LEU A 41 -5.27 -9.43 -6.77
CA LEU A 41 -6.52 -9.24 -7.52
C LEU A 41 -7.59 -8.39 -6.81
N ARG A 42 -7.54 -8.33 -5.47
CA ARG A 42 -8.54 -7.60 -4.67
C ARG A 42 -8.11 -6.18 -4.34
N GLY A 43 -6.89 -5.77 -4.70
CA GLY A 43 -6.40 -4.42 -4.49
C GLY A 43 -7.36 -3.40 -5.09
N LYS A 44 -7.77 -2.40 -4.30
CA LYS A 44 -8.76 -1.37 -4.66
C LYS A 44 -8.17 0.02 -4.72
N ALA A 45 -7.39 0.38 -3.71
CA ALA A 45 -6.73 1.69 -3.62
C ALA A 45 -5.45 1.60 -2.80
N ALA A 46 -4.50 2.48 -3.09
CA ALA A 46 -3.25 2.60 -2.36
C ALA A 46 -2.90 4.06 -2.08
N LYS A 47 -2.27 4.33 -0.93
CA LYS A 47 -1.84 5.66 -0.55
C LYS A 47 -0.54 5.62 0.25
N PHE A 48 0.40 6.50 -0.09
CA PHE A 48 1.56 6.79 0.73
C PHE A 48 1.45 8.20 1.31
N THR A 49 1.70 8.34 2.60
CA THR A 49 1.67 9.62 3.32
C THR A 49 2.94 9.75 4.15
N ALA A 50 3.59 10.92 4.10
CA ALA A 50 4.67 11.27 5.02
C ALA A 50 4.11 12.07 6.19
N ALA A 51 4.44 11.65 7.41
CA ALA A 51 4.25 12.42 8.65
C ALA A 51 5.63 12.91 9.12
N PHE A 52 5.85 14.21 9.07
CA PHE A 52 7.13 14.85 9.38
C PHE A 52 7.29 15.08 10.90
N PRO A 53 8.56 15.21 11.39
CA PRO A 53 8.81 15.47 12.81
C PRO A 53 8.21 16.79 13.34
N ASP A 54 7.96 17.76 12.46
CA ASP A 54 7.33 19.04 12.78
C ASP A 54 5.79 18.98 12.86
N GLY A 55 5.20 17.80 12.69
CA GLY A 55 3.75 17.56 12.76
C GLY A 55 3.00 17.74 11.44
N ARG A 56 3.67 18.17 10.36
CA ARG A 56 3.04 18.21 9.02
C ARG A 56 2.81 16.80 8.50
N GLU A 57 1.71 16.64 7.75
CA GLU A 57 1.47 15.46 6.93
C GLU A 57 1.32 15.84 5.46
N GLU A 58 1.81 14.97 4.58
CA GLU A 58 1.77 15.18 3.13
C GLU A 58 1.47 13.86 2.41
N THR A 59 0.56 13.89 1.45
CA THR A 59 0.35 12.74 0.55
C THR A 59 1.48 12.70 -0.47
N LEU A 60 2.24 11.61 -0.45
CA LEU A 60 3.35 11.37 -1.39
C LEU A 60 2.83 10.75 -2.70
N LEU A 61 1.86 9.84 -2.61
CA LEU A 61 1.22 9.18 -3.74
C LEU A 61 -0.19 8.75 -3.35
N SER A 62 -1.13 8.95 -4.26
CA SER A 62 -2.50 8.40 -4.15
C SER A 62 -2.87 7.68 -5.42
N VAL A 63 -3.25 6.40 -5.30
CA VAL A 63 -3.75 5.53 -6.37
C VAL A 63 -5.17 5.11 -5.99
N PRO A 64 -6.19 5.94 -6.24
CA PRO A 64 -7.56 5.71 -5.77
C PRO A 64 -8.28 4.59 -6.52
N ARG A 65 -7.73 4.15 -7.65
CA ARG A 65 -8.20 2.99 -8.44
C ARG A 65 -6.99 2.14 -8.79
N TYR A 66 -6.59 1.29 -7.83
CA TYR A 66 -5.53 0.32 -8.06
C TYR A 66 -5.99 -0.75 -9.05
N ASP A 67 -5.10 -1.15 -9.95
CA ASP A 67 -5.32 -2.24 -10.90
C ASP A 67 -4.12 -3.19 -10.83
N PHE A 68 -4.38 -4.46 -10.52
CA PHE A 68 -3.35 -5.51 -10.46
C PHE A 68 -2.60 -5.66 -11.81
N ASN A 69 -3.27 -5.42 -12.93
CA ASN A 69 -2.66 -5.51 -14.25
C ASN A 69 -1.82 -4.26 -14.61
N TRP A 70 -1.87 -3.22 -13.79
CA TRP A 70 -1.12 -1.97 -13.99
C TRP A 70 -0.25 -1.66 -12.77
N GLN A 71 0.73 -2.54 -12.50
CA GLN A 71 1.69 -2.34 -11.43
C GLN A 71 2.90 -1.58 -11.96
N THR A 72 3.10 -0.37 -11.48
CA THR A 72 4.18 0.49 -11.96
C THR A 72 4.91 1.17 -10.81
N VAL A 73 6.15 1.54 -11.07
CA VAL A 73 6.94 2.42 -10.19
C VAL A 73 6.58 3.87 -10.52
N TYR A 74 6.10 4.60 -9.52
CA TYR A 74 5.82 6.03 -9.61
C TYR A 74 7.09 6.79 -9.24
N VAL A 75 7.77 7.34 -10.25
CA VAL A 75 8.95 8.19 -10.06
C VAL A 75 8.47 9.62 -9.79
N LEU A 76 8.99 10.24 -8.74
CA LEU A 76 8.67 11.63 -8.41
C LEU A 76 9.32 12.57 -9.44
N ASN A 77 8.61 13.63 -9.82
CA ASN A 77 9.16 14.67 -10.72
C ASN A 77 10.40 15.34 -10.13
N GLU A 78 10.42 15.50 -8.81
CA GLU A 78 11.55 16.03 -8.05
C GLU A 78 11.84 15.10 -6.87
N PRO A 79 13.12 14.79 -6.60
CA PRO A 79 13.52 14.04 -5.41
C PRO A 79 13.02 14.73 -4.13
N ARG A 80 12.43 13.95 -3.21
CA ARG A 80 11.83 14.49 -2.00
C ARG A 80 12.70 14.23 -0.77
N PRO A 81 13.29 15.27 -0.14
CA PRO A 81 13.99 15.10 1.13
C PRO A 81 13.01 14.73 2.25
N LEU A 82 13.33 13.68 3.00
CA LEU A 82 12.63 13.23 4.19
C LEU A 82 13.63 13.29 5.35
N PRO A 83 13.49 14.24 6.30
CA PRO A 83 14.39 14.33 7.44
C PRO A 83 14.22 13.14 8.39
N ALA A 84 15.25 12.88 9.20
CA ALA A 84 15.21 11.89 10.27
C ALA A 84 13.96 12.08 11.15
N GLY A 85 13.33 10.99 11.56
CA GLY A 85 12.07 10.99 12.30
C GLY A 85 10.80 11.03 11.41
N THR A 86 10.94 11.23 10.09
CA THR A 86 9.78 11.14 9.17
C THR A 86 9.24 9.73 9.16
N GLN A 87 7.93 9.60 9.32
CA GLN A 87 7.19 8.35 9.15
C GLN A 87 6.56 8.32 7.76
N VAL A 88 6.82 7.28 6.99
CA VAL A 88 6.05 6.98 5.78
C VAL A 88 5.04 5.91 6.11
N LYS A 89 3.76 6.25 5.90
CA LYS A 89 2.61 5.36 6.06
C LYS A 89 2.19 4.87 4.68
N PHE A 90 2.10 3.56 4.51
CA PHE A 90 1.53 2.93 3.32
C PHE A 90 0.21 2.28 3.68
N GLU A 91 -0.87 2.80 3.15
CA GLU A 91 -2.22 2.25 3.27
C GLU A 91 -2.60 1.54 1.98
N MET A 92 -3.11 0.31 2.11
CA MET A 92 -3.72 -0.44 1.04
C MET A 92 -5.15 -0.80 1.40
N VAL A 93 -6.05 -0.71 0.42
CA VAL A 93 -7.48 -1.05 0.54
C VAL A 93 -7.79 -2.18 -0.42
N TRP A 94 -8.56 -3.19 0.04
CA TRP A 94 -9.01 -4.33 -0.76
C TRP A 94 -10.52 -4.41 -0.82
N ASP A 95 -11.02 -4.95 -1.94
CA ASP A 95 -12.42 -5.29 -2.15
C ASP A 95 -12.57 -6.81 -2.34
N ASN A 96 -12.96 -7.50 -1.27
CA ASN A 96 -13.26 -8.93 -1.25
C ASN A 96 -14.76 -9.21 -1.42
N SER A 97 -15.49 -8.32 -2.07
CA SER A 97 -16.94 -8.49 -2.29
C SER A 97 -17.25 -9.11 -3.64
N ALA A 98 -18.51 -9.55 -3.80
CA ALA A 98 -19.01 -10.08 -5.06
C ALA A 98 -19.13 -9.01 -6.17
N GLN A 99 -19.03 -7.71 -5.83
CA GLN A 99 -19.04 -6.62 -6.81
C GLN A 99 -17.67 -6.41 -7.47
N ASN A 100 -16.59 -6.97 -6.91
CA ASN A 100 -15.28 -6.93 -7.54
C ASN A 100 -15.16 -8.05 -8.59
N PRO A 101 -15.14 -7.73 -9.89
CA PRO A 101 -15.12 -8.76 -10.95
C PRO A 101 -13.81 -9.55 -11.00
N ALA A 102 -12.73 -9.04 -10.39
CA ALA A 102 -11.43 -9.72 -10.32
C ALA A 102 -11.33 -10.67 -9.12
N ASN A 103 -12.30 -10.63 -8.18
CA ASN A 103 -12.28 -11.46 -6.98
C ASN A 103 -12.67 -12.90 -7.30
N PRO A 104 -11.78 -13.90 -7.12
CA PRO A 104 -12.09 -15.29 -7.45
C PRO A 104 -13.09 -15.95 -6.50
N ASP A 105 -13.14 -15.52 -5.23
CA ASP A 105 -14.04 -16.08 -4.22
C ASP A 105 -14.31 -15.06 -3.09
N PRO A 106 -15.48 -14.39 -3.09
CA PRO A 106 -15.84 -13.43 -2.06
C PRO A 106 -16.19 -14.07 -0.71
N SER A 107 -16.48 -15.36 -0.66
CA SER A 107 -16.83 -16.07 0.58
C SER A 107 -15.61 -16.48 1.41
N ARG A 108 -14.42 -16.42 0.83
CA ARG A 108 -13.16 -16.79 1.47
C ARG A 108 -12.60 -15.64 2.30
N ALA A 109 -12.14 -15.91 3.52
CA ALA A 109 -11.20 -15.04 4.20
C ALA A 109 -9.84 -15.16 3.52
N VAL A 110 -9.23 -14.02 3.15
CA VAL A 110 -8.01 -14.00 2.34
C VAL A 110 -6.79 -13.70 3.21
N PRO A 111 -5.85 -14.64 3.35
CA PRO A 111 -4.60 -14.42 4.10
C PRO A 111 -3.57 -13.69 3.23
N TRP A 112 -2.48 -13.26 3.88
CA TRP A 112 -1.24 -12.96 3.18
C TRP A 112 -0.72 -14.23 2.47
N GLY A 113 -0.22 -14.06 1.25
CA GLY A 113 0.38 -15.16 0.50
C GLY A 113 0.93 -14.73 -0.85
N ASP A 114 1.78 -15.58 -1.43
CA ASP A 114 2.50 -15.29 -2.69
C ASP A 114 1.65 -15.52 -3.94
N GLN A 115 0.54 -16.23 -3.81
CA GLN A 115 -0.31 -16.56 -4.95
C GLN A 115 -1.26 -15.39 -5.30
N THR A 116 -1.60 -15.24 -6.56
CA THR A 116 -2.49 -14.15 -7.03
C THR A 116 -3.88 -14.19 -6.40
N TRP A 117 -4.35 -15.36 -5.96
CA TRP A 117 -5.62 -15.52 -5.24
C TRP A 117 -5.54 -15.32 -3.72
N ASP A 118 -4.35 -15.23 -3.16
CA ASP A 118 -4.08 -14.66 -1.83
C ASP A 118 -3.91 -13.15 -1.96
N GLU A 119 -3.41 -12.45 -0.93
CA GLU A 119 -3.18 -11.02 -1.04
C GLU A 119 -1.88 -10.59 -0.37
N MET A 120 -1.38 -9.44 -0.82
CA MET A 120 -0.23 -8.78 -0.23
C MET A 120 -0.55 -7.33 0.13
N ASN A 121 0.02 -6.87 1.24
CA ASN A 121 0.15 -5.46 1.57
C ASN A 121 1.63 -5.12 1.48
N ALA A 122 2.07 -4.61 0.34
CA ALA A 122 3.47 -4.34 0.09
C ALA A 122 3.68 -3.01 -0.64
N GLY A 123 4.66 -2.24 -0.18
CA GLY A 123 5.07 -1.00 -0.78
C GLY A 123 6.59 -0.86 -0.81
N TRP A 124 7.13 -0.33 -1.88
CA TRP A 124 8.55 0.03 -2.00
C TRP A 124 8.71 1.54 -2.04
N ILE A 125 9.73 2.03 -1.32
CA ILE A 125 10.13 3.44 -1.27
C ILE A 125 11.64 3.59 -1.31
#